data_2aee4b84166c06829f6c90a66a7397bf
#
_entry.id   2aee4b84166c06829f6c90a66a7397bf
#
_cell.length_a   1.000
_cell.length_b   1.000
_cell.length_c   1.000
_cell.angle_alpha   90.00
_cell.angle_beta   90.00
_cell.angle_gamma   90.00
#
_symmetry.space_group_name_H-M   'P 1'
#
loop_
_entity.id
_entity.type
_entity.pdbx_description
1 polymer ?
#
loop_
_entity_poly.entity_id
_entity_poly.type
_entity_poly.pdbx_seq_one_letter_code
_entity_poly.pdbx_strand_id
1 'polypeptide(L)'
;SLFFYSYFPIPPQQTHEAGVFLREIAKRLLVGLENKLPDLQDRINHIFTKQLFGIAITRLTSLLSRRSLYCSKTADGKYSICDCFTNNDGNVKFDNIKHTWNEDLRCQFCGVSQTQETYKRTDMEVFAYQFIHTYNPEEIFNMKFDVIIGNPPYQFNVGNTSGNSSKAKAIYHLFVQQAKKMQPRYLSMIIPSRWMTRSTEGIPDEWVDDM
;
A
#
# COMPACT_ATOMS: atom_id res chain seq x y z
N SER A 1 -6.01 -13.27 -9.01
CA SER A 1 -5.12 -12.66 -8.03
C SER A 1 -5.64 -11.32 -7.58
N LEU A 2 -5.51 -11.00 -6.31
CA LEU A 2 -6.01 -9.78 -5.69
C LEU A 2 -4.87 -9.05 -5.01
N PHE A 3 -4.70 -7.78 -5.32
CA PHE A 3 -3.73 -6.89 -4.72
C PHE A 3 -4.42 -5.89 -3.81
N PHE A 4 -3.94 -5.77 -2.59
CA PHE A 4 -4.45 -4.83 -1.62
C PHE A 4 -3.37 -3.84 -1.16
N TYR A 5 -3.72 -2.56 -1.18
CA TYR A 5 -2.90 -1.47 -0.70
C TYR A 5 -3.68 -0.70 0.37
N SER A 6 -3.12 -0.52 1.55
CA SER A 6 -3.80 0.20 2.63
C SER A 6 -2.91 1.23 3.30
N TYR A 7 -3.43 2.46 3.40
CA TYR A 7 -2.98 3.50 4.29
C TYR A 7 -4.03 3.77 5.36
N PHE A 8 -3.64 3.65 6.62
CA PHE A 8 -4.37 4.28 7.70
C PHE A 8 -3.42 5.26 8.37
N PRO A 9 -3.72 6.59 8.39
CA PRO A 9 -3.09 7.49 9.31
C PRO A 9 -3.55 7.06 10.70
N ILE A 10 -2.73 6.29 11.40
CA ILE A 10 -3.06 5.75 12.72
C ILE A 10 -2.72 6.81 13.75
N PRO A 11 -3.71 7.45 14.41
CA PRO A 11 -3.48 8.03 15.72
C PRO A 11 -3.04 6.89 16.66
N PRO A 12 -2.20 7.13 17.66
CA PRO A 12 -1.63 6.10 18.52
C PRO A 12 -2.63 5.14 19.19
N GLN A 13 -3.92 5.46 19.13
CA GLN A 13 -5.01 4.72 19.79
C GLN A 13 -5.75 3.73 18.86
N GLN A 14 -5.46 3.67 17.54
CA GLN A 14 -6.22 2.85 16.58
C GLN A 14 -5.36 1.82 15.82
N THR A 15 -4.39 1.22 16.48
CA THR A 15 -3.48 0.22 15.89
C THR A 15 -4.16 -1.09 15.47
N HIS A 16 -5.46 -1.27 15.77
CA HIS A 16 -6.18 -2.53 15.53
C HIS A 16 -6.62 -2.74 14.08
N GLU A 17 -6.59 -1.73 13.23
CA GLU A 17 -7.14 -1.80 11.86
C GLU A 17 -6.13 -2.19 10.77
N ALA A 18 -4.83 -2.19 11.08
CA ALA A 18 -3.82 -2.60 10.12
C ALA A 18 -3.96 -4.09 9.79
N GLY A 19 -4.16 -4.39 8.50
CA GLY A 19 -4.31 -5.76 8.01
C GLY A 19 -5.72 -6.35 8.11
N VAL A 20 -6.70 -5.64 8.67
CA VAL A 20 -8.09 -6.11 8.76
C VAL A 20 -8.65 -6.44 7.38
N PHE A 21 -8.44 -5.57 6.39
CA PHE A 21 -8.92 -5.83 5.03
C PHE A 21 -8.33 -7.11 4.44
N LEU A 22 -7.01 -7.29 4.53
CA LEU A 22 -6.35 -8.51 4.03
C LEU A 22 -6.91 -9.75 4.71
N ARG A 23 -7.09 -9.69 6.02
CA ARG A 23 -7.65 -10.80 6.81
C ARG A 23 -9.09 -11.11 6.41
N GLU A 24 -9.94 -10.11 6.25
CA GLU A 24 -11.34 -10.32 5.86
C GLU A 24 -11.46 -10.83 4.41
N ILE A 25 -10.58 -10.39 3.51
CA ILE A 25 -10.48 -10.95 2.17
C ILE A 25 -10.03 -12.41 2.23
N ALA A 26 -8.99 -12.73 3.01
CA ALA A 26 -8.52 -14.10 3.19
C ALA A 26 -9.64 -15.03 3.69
N LYS A 27 -10.41 -14.60 4.68
CA LYS A 27 -11.56 -15.37 5.19
C LYS A 27 -12.60 -15.66 4.11
N ARG A 28 -12.93 -14.67 3.28
CA ARG A 28 -13.89 -14.84 2.17
C ARG A 28 -13.35 -15.79 1.10
N LEU A 29 -12.06 -15.70 0.78
CA LEU A 29 -11.40 -16.61 -0.16
C LEU A 29 -11.37 -18.05 0.38
N LEU A 30 -11.12 -18.23 1.70
CA LEU A 30 -11.16 -19.54 2.35
C LEU A 30 -12.52 -20.23 2.19
N VAL A 31 -13.62 -19.49 2.39
CA VAL A 31 -14.98 -20.00 2.20
C VAL A 31 -15.25 -20.26 0.71
N GLY A 32 -14.91 -19.30 -0.16
CA GLY A 32 -15.20 -19.38 -1.59
C GLY A 32 -14.46 -20.50 -2.33
N LEU A 33 -13.33 -20.99 -1.79
CA LEU A 33 -12.53 -22.07 -2.37
C LEU A 33 -12.81 -23.45 -1.75
N GLU A 34 -13.68 -23.57 -0.76
CA GLU A 34 -13.88 -24.79 0.01
C GLU A 34 -14.23 -26.01 -0.87
N ASN A 35 -15.06 -25.80 -1.86
CA ASN A 35 -15.44 -26.89 -2.79
C ASN A 35 -14.35 -27.25 -3.78
N LYS A 36 -13.42 -26.32 -4.09
CA LYS A 36 -12.33 -26.53 -5.07
C LYS A 36 -11.06 -27.05 -4.41
N LEU A 37 -10.80 -26.64 -3.20
CA LEU A 37 -9.65 -27.02 -2.38
C LEU A 37 -10.17 -27.43 -0.98
N PRO A 38 -10.63 -28.69 -0.79
CA PRO A 38 -11.23 -29.14 0.45
C PRO A 38 -10.26 -29.12 1.64
N ASP A 39 -8.98 -29.42 1.41
CA ASP A 39 -7.96 -29.34 2.46
C ASP A 39 -7.72 -27.89 2.89
N LEU A 40 -7.77 -27.63 4.19
CA LEU A 40 -7.65 -26.28 4.72
C LEU A 40 -6.23 -25.72 4.56
N GLN A 41 -5.19 -26.55 4.75
CA GLN A 41 -3.80 -26.09 4.65
C GLN A 41 -3.44 -25.77 3.20
N ASP A 42 -3.85 -26.64 2.26
CA ASP A 42 -3.66 -26.38 0.84
C ASP A 42 -4.37 -25.12 0.40
N ARG A 43 -5.55 -24.85 0.92
CA ARG A 43 -6.35 -23.65 0.64
C ARG A 43 -5.68 -22.40 1.16
N ILE A 44 -5.17 -22.42 2.40
CA ILE A 44 -4.39 -21.31 2.98
C ILE A 44 -3.16 -21.03 2.13
N ASN A 45 -2.37 -22.06 1.82
CA ASN A 45 -1.16 -21.93 1.03
C ASN A 45 -1.45 -21.38 -0.36
N HIS A 46 -2.49 -21.87 -1.03
CA HIS A 46 -2.92 -21.37 -2.33
C HIS A 46 -3.30 -19.89 -2.29
N ILE A 47 -4.10 -19.48 -1.31
CA ILE A 47 -4.53 -18.08 -1.16
C ILE A 47 -3.32 -17.18 -0.99
N PHE A 48 -2.42 -17.50 -0.09
CA PHE A 48 -1.30 -16.61 0.26
C PHE A 48 -0.15 -16.62 -0.74
N THR A 49 -0.04 -17.65 -1.57
CA THR A 49 1.01 -17.69 -2.61
C THR A 49 0.52 -17.33 -4.01
N LYS A 50 -0.80 -17.38 -4.27
CA LYS A 50 -1.35 -17.24 -5.63
C LYS A 50 -2.44 -16.19 -5.77
N GLN A 51 -3.14 -15.83 -4.69
CA GLN A 51 -4.34 -15.01 -4.82
C GLN A 51 -4.28 -13.68 -4.07
N LEU A 52 -3.72 -13.63 -2.88
CA LEU A 52 -3.77 -12.45 -2.02
C LEU A 52 -2.38 -11.87 -1.81
N PHE A 53 -2.21 -10.59 -2.14
CA PHE A 53 -0.95 -9.87 -2.00
C PHE A 53 -1.19 -8.48 -1.43
N GLY A 54 -0.21 -7.96 -0.71
CA GLY A 54 -0.31 -6.63 -0.12
C GLY A 54 0.99 -5.86 -0.12
N ILE A 55 0.89 -4.52 -0.19
CA ILE A 55 2.00 -3.61 0.09
C ILE A 55 1.61 -2.76 1.29
N ALA A 56 2.45 -2.77 2.30
CA ALA A 56 2.37 -1.85 3.41
C ALA A 56 3.19 -0.58 3.12
N ILE A 57 2.79 0.52 3.74
CA ILE A 57 3.44 1.83 3.52
C ILE A 57 4.44 2.18 4.60
N THR A 58 4.36 1.52 5.76
CA THR A 58 5.32 1.66 6.86
C THR A 58 5.72 0.29 7.39
N ARG A 59 6.87 0.25 8.06
CA ARG A 59 7.34 -0.99 8.72
C ARG A 59 6.33 -1.46 9.77
N LEU A 60 5.75 -0.54 10.54
CA LEU A 60 4.76 -0.89 11.56
C LEU A 60 3.52 -1.51 10.95
N THR A 61 2.96 -0.90 9.90
CA THR A 61 1.77 -1.43 9.23
C THR A 61 2.04 -2.78 8.56
N SER A 62 3.25 -3.02 8.05
CA SER A 62 3.62 -4.33 7.49
C SER A 62 3.64 -5.42 8.57
N LEU A 63 4.25 -5.14 9.72
CA LEU A 63 4.31 -6.10 10.84
C LEU A 63 2.92 -6.40 11.41
N LEU A 64 2.05 -5.39 11.56
CA LEU A 64 0.69 -5.57 12.04
C LEU A 64 -0.16 -6.36 11.04
N SER A 65 -0.02 -6.07 9.75
CA SER A 65 -0.72 -6.79 8.67
C SER A 65 -0.29 -8.25 8.62
N ARG A 66 1.00 -8.54 8.69
CA ARG A 66 1.54 -9.90 8.75
C ARG A 66 1.03 -10.65 9.98
N ARG A 67 1.08 -10.03 11.16
CA ARG A 67 0.56 -10.64 12.39
C ARG A 67 -0.94 -10.93 12.30
N SER A 68 -1.69 -10.04 11.70
CA SER A 68 -3.14 -10.19 11.49
C SER A 68 -3.49 -11.30 10.50
N LEU A 69 -2.64 -11.50 9.48
CA LEU A 69 -2.84 -12.43 8.39
C LEU A 69 -2.32 -13.83 8.72
N TYR A 70 -1.10 -13.93 9.26
CA TYR A 70 -0.42 -15.21 9.50
C TYR A 70 -0.60 -15.76 10.92
N CYS A 71 -1.23 -15.02 11.83
CA CYS A 71 -1.25 -15.32 13.28
C CYS A 71 0.18 -15.37 13.88
N SER A 72 1.18 -14.89 13.18
CA SER A 72 2.59 -14.89 13.53
C SER A 72 3.24 -13.54 13.19
N LYS A 73 4.38 -13.25 13.81
CA LYS A 73 5.17 -12.05 13.53
C LYS A 73 5.74 -12.04 12.11
N THR A 74 6.10 -13.22 11.61
CA THR A 74 6.71 -13.44 10.29
C THR A 74 5.96 -14.52 9.53
N ALA A 75 6.00 -14.47 8.19
CA ALA A 75 5.30 -15.41 7.33
C ALA A 75 5.86 -16.83 7.43
N ASP A 76 7.18 -16.97 7.64
CA ASP A 76 7.92 -18.23 7.81
C ASP A 76 8.07 -18.67 9.28
N GLY A 77 7.39 -17.98 10.20
CA GLY A 77 7.49 -18.27 11.63
C GLY A 77 6.87 -19.62 12.00
N LYS A 78 7.43 -20.28 13.01
CA LYS A 78 6.94 -21.58 13.54
C LYS A 78 5.42 -21.65 13.79
N TYR A 79 4.83 -20.52 14.12
CA TYR A 79 3.40 -20.41 14.43
C TYR A 79 2.57 -19.77 13.31
N SER A 80 3.19 -19.60 12.13
CA SER A 80 2.44 -19.11 10.96
C SER A 80 1.40 -20.13 10.55
N ILE A 81 0.20 -19.65 10.19
CA ILE A 81 -0.84 -20.48 9.62
C ILE A 81 -0.52 -20.95 8.20
N CYS A 82 0.44 -20.31 7.51
CA CYS A 82 0.93 -20.69 6.19
C CYS A 82 2.31 -21.30 6.36
N ASP A 83 2.51 -22.51 5.88
CA ASP A 83 3.76 -23.28 6.01
C ASP A 83 4.63 -23.28 4.74
N CYS A 84 4.20 -22.52 3.71
CA CYS A 84 4.84 -22.50 2.40
C CYS A 84 5.82 -21.34 2.17
N PHE A 85 5.91 -20.39 3.10
CA PHE A 85 6.85 -19.28 2.97
C PHE A 85 8.24 -19.63 3.51
N THR A 86 9.25 -19.18 2.78
CA THR A 86 10.67 -19.31 3.14
C THR A 86 11.31 -17.98 3.53
N ASN A 87 10.50 -16.91 3.62
CA ASN A 87 10.93 -15.56 3.95
C ASN A 87 9.97 -14.90 4.95
N ASN A 88 10.47 -13.93 5.68
CA ASN A 88 9.74 -13.26 6.75
C ASN A 88 8.53 -12.44 6.25
N ASP A 89 8.58 -11.97 5.02
CA ASP A 89 7.60 -10.99 4.48
C ASP A 89 6.38 -11.67 3.89
N GLY A 90 6.55 -12.87 3.36
CA GLY A 90 5.49 -13.61 2.68
C GLY A 90 4.90 -12.83 1.50
N ASN A 91 3.58 -12.70 1.49
CA ASN A 91 2.82 -11.97 0.48
C ASN A 91 2.48 -10.51 0.88
N VAL A 92 2.98 -10.02 2.03
CA VAL A 92 2.82 -8.62 2.47
C VAL A 92 4.17 -7.93 2.45
N LYS A 93 4.46 -7.22 1.36
CA LYS A 93 5.75 -6.56 1.17
C LYS A 93 5.79 -5.17 1.80
N PHE A 94 6.98 -4.83 2.24
CA PHE A 94 7.36 -3.48 2.62
C PHE A 94 8.85 -3.31 2.39
N ASP A 95 9.22 -2.43 1.47
CA ASP A 95 10.60 -2.07 1.21
C ASP A 95 10.83 -0.59 1.52
N ASN A 96 11.92 -0.35 2.22
CA ASN A 96 12.38 1.01 2.51
C ASN A 96 13.18 1.52 1.32
N ILE A 97 12.50 2.18 0.38
CA ILE A 97 13.14 2.78 -0.79
C ILE A 97 13.40 4.26 -0.59
N LYS A 98 14.37 4.80 -1.31
CA LYS A 98 14.73 6.23 -1.29
C LYS A 98 14.05 6.96 -2.44
N HIS A 99 13.83 8.26 -2.25
CA HIS A 99 13.42 9.14 -3.35
C HIS A 99 14.52 9.23 -4.41
N THR A 100 14.11 9.34 -5.67
CA THR A 100 15.01 9.62 -6.79
C THR A 100 14.88 11.09 -7.19
N TRP A 101 15.93 11.86 -6.98
CA TRP A 101 15.94 13.30 -7.18
C TRP A 101 16.27 13.67 -8.63
N ASN A 102 15.59 14.67 -9.17
CA ASN A 102 15.93 15.33 -10.42
C ASN A 102 16.88 16.52 -10.18
N GLU A 103 17.25 17.24 -11.26
CA GLU A 103 18.13 18.41 -11.21
C GLU A 103 17.56 19.55 -10.34
N ASP A 104 16.24 19.68 -10.25
CA ASP A 104 15.54 20.67 -9.43
C ASP A 104 15.40 20.25 -7.95
N LEU A 105 16.10 19.21 -7.52
CA LEU A 105 16.01 18.62 -6.18
C LEU A 105 14.58 18.19 -5.80
N ARG A 106 13.79 17.76 -6.79
CA ARG A 106 12.46 17.19 -6.61
C ARG A 106 12.45 15.71 -6.95
N CYS A 107 11.65 14.93 -6.21
CA CYS A 107 11.49 13.52 -6.53
C CYS A 107 10.76 13.35 -7.87
N GLN A 108 11.33 12.53 -8.77
CA GLN A 108 10.80 12.26 -10.11
C GLN A 108 9.39 11.63 -10.08
N PHE A 109 9.07 10.87 -9.01
CA PHE A 109 7.81 10.14 -8.90
C PHE A 109 6.73 10.91 -8.17
N CYS A 110 7.04 11.52 -7.02
CA CYS A 110 6.04 12.15 -6.17
C CYS A 110 6.16 13.68 -6.09
N GLY A 111 7.22 14.26 -6.66
CA GLY A 111 7.45 15.69 -6.71
C GLY A 111 7.76 16.36 -5.37
N VAL A 112 8.01 15.58 -4.30
CA VAL A 112 8.46 16.15 -3.02
C VAL A 112 9.84 16.78 -3.19
N SER A 113 10.09 17.90 -2.52
CA SER A 113 11.38 18.57 -2.51
C SER A 113 12.34 17.90 -1.51
N GLN A 114 13.62 17.76 -1.88
CA GLN A 114 14.67 17.25 -1.01
C GLN A 114 14.81 18.08 0.28
N THR A 115 14.62 19.39 0.19
CA THR A 115 14.65 20.26 1.35
C THR A 115 13.52 20.01 2.34
N GLN A 116 12.34 19.59 1.84
CA GLN A 116 11.22 19.20 2.70
C GLN A 116 11.49 17.87 3.41
N GLU A 117 12.24 16.95 2.79
CA GLU A 117 12.64 15.70 3.41
C GLU A 117 13.65 15.89 4.54
N THR A 118 14.55 16.86 4.40
CA THR A 118 15.61 17.15 5.39
C THR A 118 15.03 17.70 6.72
N TYR A 119 13.83 18.28 6.70
CA TYR A 119 13.14 18.81 7.88
C TYR A 119 12.25 17.80 8.60
N LYS A 120 12.31 16.52 8.23
CA LYS A 120 11.45 15.51 8.83
C LYS A 120 11.87 15.15 10.24
N ARG A 121 10.86 14.98 11.09
CA ARG A 121 11.01 14.51 12.46
C ARG A 121 11.77 13.19 12.49
N THR A 122 12.74 13.08 13.36
CA THR A 122 13.59 11.91 13.59
C THR A 122 12.80 10.60 13.87
N ASP A 123 11.54 10.72 14.26
CA ASP A 123 10.69 9.60 14.68
C ASP A 123 9.65 9.15 13.64
N MET A 124 9.58 9.80 12.46
CA MET A 124 8.67 9.37 11.40
C MET A 124 9.45 8.64 10.31
N GLU A 125 8.97 7.46 9.93
CA GLU A 125 9.49 6.71 8.79
C GLU A 125 9.38 7.56 7.53
N VAL A 126 10.53 7.96 7.01
CA VAL A 126 10.66 8.78 5.81
C VAL A 126 10.96 7.87 4.65
N PHE A 127 9.93 7.28 4.07
CA PHE A 127 10.10 6.39 2.93
C PHE A 127 9.40 6.94 1.71
N ALA A 128 10.06 6.76 0.59
CA ALA A 128 9.37 6.75 -0.68
C ALA A 128 8.41 5.56 -0.71
N TYR A 129 7.16 5.77 -1.06
CA TYR A 129 6.19 4.69 -1.15
C TYR A 129 6.53 3.79 -2.33
N GLN A 130 6.93 2.55 -2.08
CA GLN A 130 7.39 1.60 -3.09
C GLN A 130 6.48 1.53 -4.32
N PHE A 131 5.16 1.53 -4.12
CA PHE A 131 4.20 1.37 -5.20
C PHE A 131 4.22 2.50 -6.23
N ILE A 132 4.45 3.75 -5.81
CA ILE A 132 4.49 4.92 -6.71
C ILE A 132 5.92 5.35 -7.09
N HIS A 133 6.94 4.73 -6.54
CA HIS A 133 8.35 5.05 -6.82
C HIS A 133 9.01 3.98 -7.69
N THR A 134 8.25 3.43 -8.62
CA THR A 134 8.74 2.50 -9.64
C THR A 134 8.07 2.80 -10.99
N TYR A 135 8.76 2.50 -12.07
CA TYR A 135 8.16 2.57 -13.41
C TYR A 135 7.27 1.35 -13.69
N ASN A 136 7.61 0.20 -13.09
CA ASN A 136 6.96 -1.09 -13.32
C ASN A 136 6.39 -1.67 -12.02
N PRO A 137 5.19 -1.26 -11.59
CA PRO A 137 4.60 -1.76 -10.34
C PRO A 137 4.34 -3.28 -10.33
N GLU A 138 4.20 -3.91 -11.51
CA GLU A 138 4.04 -5.36 -11.64
C GLU A 138 5.26 -6.14 -11.14
N GLU A 139 6.47 -5.56 -11.24
CA GLU A 139 7.72 -6.21 -10.82
C GLU A 139 7.82 -6.39 -9.31
N ILE A 140 7.05 -5.64 -8.51
CA ILE A 140 7.06 -5.77 -7.05
C ILE A 140 6.72 -7.21 -6.62
N PHE A 141 5.78 -7.85 -7.32
CA PHE A 141 5.39 -9.25 -7.08
C PHE A 141 5.69 -10.17 -8.26
N ASN A 142 6.18 -9.62 -9.37
CA ASN A 142 6.41 -10.33 -10.61
C ASN A 142 5.17 -11.09 -11.11
N MET A 143 4.01 -10.43 -11.07
CA MET A 143 2.73 -11.01 -11.49
C MET A 143 1.71 -9.94 -11.87
N LYS A 144 0.68 -10.36 -12.61
CA LYS A 144 -0.50 -9.55 -12.92
C LYS A 144 -1.62 -9.78 -11.92
N PHE A 145 -2.41 -8.73 -11.67
CA PHE A 145 -3.52 -8.76 -10.74
C PHE A 145 -4.85 -8.53 -11.46
N ASP A 146 -5.85 -9.35 -11.16
CA ASP A 146 -7.21 -9.18 -11.69
C ASP A 146 -7.96 -8.09 -10.93
N VAL A 147 -7.68 -7.95 -9.64
CA VAL A 147 -8.36 -7.02 -8.75
C VAL A 147 -7.33 -6.22 -7.95
N ILE A 148 -7.46 -4.91 -7.97
CA ILE A 148 -6.67 -4.01 -7.11
C ILE A 148 -7.62 -3.26 -6.20
N ILE A 149 -7.39 -3.35 -4.89
CA ILE A 149 -8.14 -2.62 -3.86
C ILE A 149 -7.14 -1.77 -3.09
N GLY A 150 -7.47 -0.52 -2.82
CA GLY A 150 -6.55 0.37 -2.12
C GLY A 150 -7.22 1.44 -1.28
N ASN A 151 -6.54 1.82 -0.20
CA ASN A 151 -6.77 3.04 0.55
C ASN A 151 -5.42 3.76 0.62
N PRO A 152 -5.06 4.56 -0.40
CA PRO A 152 -3.76 5.21 -0.49
C PRO A 152 -3.60 6.36 0.52
N PRO A 153 -2.37 6.78 0.84
CA PRO A 153 -2.14 8.02 1.55
C PRO A 153 -2.73 9.20 0.77
N TYR A 154 -3.49 10.05 1.45
CA TYR A 154 -4.17 11.16 0.78
C TYR A 154 -3.24 12.32 0.49
N GLN A 155 -2.30 12.59 1.39
CA GLN A 155 -1.43 13.75 1.34
C GLN A 155 -0.03 13.41 1.84
N PHE A 156 0.98 14.15 1.38
CA PHE A 156 2.23 14.24 2.09
C PHE A 156 2.05 15.08 3.36
N ASN A 157 2.44 14.53 4.49
CA ASN A 157 2.61 15.31 5.71
C ASN A 157 3.90 16.14 5.59
N VAL A 158 3.78 17.35 5.07
CA VAL A 158 4.85 18.34 5.14
C VAL A 158 4.96 18.76 6.61
N GLY A 159 6.11 18.53 7.22
CA GLY A 159 6.32 18.77 8.65
C GLY A 159 5.88 20.17 9.10
N ASN A 160 5.19 20.23 10.24
CA ASN A 160 4.81 21.45 10.92
C ASN A 160 6.04 22.29 11.28
N THR A 161 6.31 23.32 10.50
CA THR A 161 6.96 24.53 11.03
C THR A 161 5.84 25.47 11.48
N SER A 162 5.93 25.87 12.73
CA SER A 162 5.01 26.77 13.43
C SER A 162 4.47 27.89 12.53
N GLY A 163 3.16 27.96 12.32
CA GLY A 163 2.45 29.18 11.96
C GLY A 163 1.84 29.30 10.58
N ASN A 164 2.18 28.46 9.59
CA ASN A 164 1.42 28.35 8.35
C ASN A 164 1.18 26.86 8.07
N SER A 165 -0.06 26.45 7.96
CA SER A 165 -0.43 25.14 7.42
C SER A 165 0.08 25.10 5.99
N SER A 166 1.32 24.65 5.81
CA SER A 166 1.91 24.44 4.50
C SER A 166 0.98 23.49 3.74
N LYS A 167 0.53 23.91 2.59
CA LYS A 167 -0.40 23.25 1.71
C LYS A 167 0.03 21.81 1.48
N ALA A 168 -0.66 20.88 2.12
CA ALA A 168 -0.36 19.46 2.01
C ALA A 168 -0.77 19.00 0.61
N LYS A 169 0.21 18.63 -0.22
CA LYS A 169 0.00 18.22 -1.59
C LYS A 169 -0.63 16.83 -1.64
N ALA A 170 -1.71 16.68 -2.39
CA ALA A 170 -2.35 15.39 -2.62
C ALA A 170 -1.42 14.43 -3.38
N ILE A 171 -1.43 13.14 -2.98
CA ILE A 171 -0.63 12.09 -3.64
C ILE A 171 -1.44 10.86 -4.05
N TYR A 172 -2.67 10.73 -3.59
CA TYR A 172 -3.50 9.55 -3.86
C TYR A 172 -3.73 9.30 -5.36
N HIS A 173 -3.76 10.36 -6.18
CA HIS A 173 -3.89 10.25 -7.62
C HIS A 173 -2.74 9.44 -8.25
N LEU A 174 -1.51 9.54 -7.72
CA LEU A 174 -0.36 8.77 -8.19
C LEU A 174 -0.57 7.26 -7.97
N PHE A 175 -1.20 6.89 -6.86
CA PHE A 175 -1.55 5.48 -6.59
C PHE A 175 -2.61 4.95 -7.54
N VAL A 176 -3.61 5.77 -7.87
CA VAL A 176 -4.63 5.42 -8.86
C VAL A 176 -3.98 5.23 -10.24
N GLN A 177 -3.10 6.15 -10.65
CA GLN A 177 -2.37 6.05 -11.93
C GLN A 177 -1.53 4.77 -12.01
N GLN A 178 -0.77 4.45 -10.94
CA GLN A 178 0.02 3.21 -10.92
C GLN A 178 -0.87 1.96 -10.98
N ALA A 179 -1.99 1.96 -10.27
CA ALA A 179 -2.93 0.84 -10.32
C ALA A 179 -3.58 0.70 -11.71
N LYS A 180 -3.93 1.80 -12.38
CA LYS A 180 -4.44 1.79 -13.78
C LYS A 180 -3.39 1.23 -14.76
N LYS A 181 -2.10 1.54 -14.60
CA LYS A 181 -1.00 0.97 -15.42
C LYS A 181 -0.93 -0.55 -15.37
N MET A 182 -1.28 -1.15 -14.24
CA MET A 182 -1.31 -2.61 -14.08
C MET A 182 -2.48 -3.29 -14.81
N GLN A 183 -3.39 -2.51 -15.40
CA GLN A 183 -4.54 -2.99 -16.16
C GLN A 183 -5.36 -4.08 -15.46
N PRO A 184 -5.75 -3.89 -14.18
CA PRO A 184 -6.58 -4.86 -13.50
C PRO A 184 -7.98 -4.93 -14.11
N ARG A 185 -8.63 -6.08 -13.98
CA ARG A 185 -10.04 -6.24 -14.37
C ARG A 185 -10.98 -5.40 -13.51
N TYR A 186 -10.62 -5.25 -12.23
CA TYR A 186 -11.38 -4.43 -11.26
C TYR A 186 -10.42 -3.59 -10.43
N LEU A 187 -10.74 -2.30 -10.32
CA LEU A 187 -10.02 -1.33 -9.50
C LEU A 187 -10.99 -0.67 -8.52
N SER A 188 -10.71 -0.76 -7.22
CA SER A 188 -11.50 -0.12 -6.17
C SER A 188 -10.58 0.64 -5.20
N MET A 189 -10.74 1.97 -5.13
CA MET A 189 -9.90 2.84 -4.31
C MET A 189 -10.74 3.71 -3.39
N ILE A 190 -10.35 3.79 -2.12
CA ILE A 190 -10.93 4.73 -1.16
C ILE A 190 -10.08 6.01 -1.22
N ILE A 191 -10.63 7.04 -1.86
CA ILE A 191 -9.95 8.33 -2.04
C ILE A 191 -10.88 9.49 -1.68
N PRO A 192 -10.33 10.66 -1.28
CA PRO A 192 -11.14 11.85 -1.03
C PRO A 192 -11.88 12.31 -2.28
N SER A 193 -13.14 12.72 -2.14
CA SER A 193 -13.98 13.20 -3.26
C SER A 193 -13.63 14.62 -3.76
N ARG A 194 -12.79 15.36 -3.06
CA ARG A 194 -12.44 16.77 -3.39
C ARG A 194 -11.86 16.96 -4.79
N TRP A 195 -11.29 15.93 -5.41
CA TRP A 195 -10.80 16.00 -6.78
C TRP A 195 -11.93 16.30 -7.79
N MET A 196 -13.17 15.87 -7.50
CA MET A 196 -14.34 16.11 -8.38
C MET A 196 -14.65 17.60 -8.55
N THR A 197 -14.27 18.42 -7.58
CA THR A 197 -14.47 19.89 -7.63
C THR A 197 -13.26 20.65 -8.18
N ARG A 198 -12.22 19.96 -8.63
CA ARG A 198 -10.93 20.52 -9.11
C ARG A 198 -10.27 21.47 -8.10
N SER A 199 -10.63 21.38 -6.82
CA SER A 199 -10.14 22.26 -5.75
C SER A 199 -8.98 21.66 -4.95
N THR A 200 -8.44 20.50 -5.37
CA THR A 200 -7.40 19.79 -4.66
C THR A 200 -6.03 20.17 -5.20
N GLU A 201 -5.23 20.86 -4.38
CA GLU A 201 -3.86 21.22 -4.76
C GLU A 201 -3.01 19.96 -5.02
N GLY A 202 -2.31 19.96 -6.15
CA GLY A 202 -1.39 18.90 -6.54
C GLY A 202 -2.00 17.82 -7.42
N ILE A 203 -3.28 17.89 -7.76
CA ILE A 203 -3.90 17.00 -8.75
C ILE A 203 -3.98 17.76 -10.08
N PRO A 204 -3.39 17.24 -11.17
CA PRO A 204 -3.51 17.81 -12.51
C PRO A 204 -4.95 17.73 -13.04
N ASP A 205 -5.39 18.75 -13.80
CA ASP A 205 -6.72 18.76 -14.41
C ASP A 205 -6.90 17.60 -15.41
N GLU A 206 -5.84 17.25 -16.14
CA GLU A 206 -5.86 16.12 -17.08
C GLU A 206 -6.16 14.79 -16.37
N TRP A 207 -5.71 14.66 -15.11
CA TRP A 207 -6.03 13.46 -14.32
C TRP A 207 -7.51 13.40 -13.94
N VAL A 208 -8.11 14.58 -13.66
CA VAL A 208 -9.55 14.65 -13.34
C VAL A 208 -10.38 14.32 -14.57
N ASP A 209 -9.95 14.72 -15.75
CA ASP A 209 -10.64 14.45 -17.02
C ASP A 209 -10.56 12.97 -17.43
N ASP A 210 -9.51 12.24 -16.97
CA ASP A 210 -9.28 10.80 -17.25
C ASP A 210 -10.01 9.87 -16.27
N MET A 211 -10.64 10.41 -15.20
CA MET A 211 -11.34 9.63 -14.17
C MET A 211 -12.82 9.49 -14.43
#